data_067972e25b700ac14e6f310d7ab9d2d5
#
_entry.id   067972e25b700ac14e6f310d7ab9d2d5
#
_cell.length_a   1.000
_cell.length_b   1.000
_cell.length_c   1.000
_cell.angle_alpha   90.00
_cell.angle_beta   90.00
_cell.angle_gamma   90.00
#
_symmetry.space_group_name_H-M   'P 1'
#
loop_
_entity.id
_entity.type
_entity.pdbx_description
1 polymer ?
#
loop_
_entity_poly.entity_id
_entity_poly.type
_entity_poly.pdbx_seq_one_letter_code
_entity_poly.pdbx_strand_id
1 'polypeptide(L)'
;MKLEDFLVKNYGYNADMKNNLKTYIEQWKSWYKGNVRDFHNYFIYNGQKKVKQKRYTLNMAKEISEDWSDILWSEKCKISLKNTDQQKDFEELINDLDLYVLINQSIEKSGALGTAGAVVGVYDLVQNEDSMVLDVSEAKTRVDLVDIDQIYPLTWNNKEVTECAFGSVEYRNGIKYVILSVHKKDKNTENYHIYNHLFQETNGNLSEITEQVDTIKDFDTKGKVKWFSIFKPLLTNNLFNNTPFGISQFANAIDCLKTVDTMYDSLKNEVKDGRKRTFARAEMFNYDNGTQKMVFDPEDITIYQLPKGATKEDLIQSESDELRTDKLINSLNTALNVLGSKVGFGENHYHFDGQNLSTATAVVSSNSKLFRRKKKLEIGYESAIYDLVNAICYVSTQFGKYNFDTEDMVIQFDDSIIEDKDTEANRAMMEVSKGLLSKVEYRMKIFGESEDIAKKKIEEIKKENPTAQELVGIKDDEEEA
;
A
#
# COMPACT_ATOMS: atom_id res chain seq x y z
N MET A 1 14.75 29.18 -9.25
CA MET A 1 13.26 29.18 -9.21
C MET A 1 12.78 27.86 -8.62
N LYS A 2 11.69 27.84 -7.87
CA LYS A 2 11.06 26.56 -7.47
C LYS A 2 10.08 26.10 -8.55
N LEU A 3 9.82 24.81 -8.63
CA LEU A 3 8.88 24.23 -9.59
C LEU A 3 7.45 24.79 -9.43
N GLU A 4 7.03 24.97 -8.17
CA GLU A 4 5.73 25.54 -7.84
C GLU A 4 5.58 26.99 -8.36
N ASP A 5 6.64 27.81 -8.26
CA ASP A 5 6.63 29.19 -8.77
C ASP A 5 6.45 29.22 -10.31
N PHE A 6 7.06 28.25 -10.99
CA PHE A 6 6.89 28.08 -12.43
C PHE A 6 5.44 27.73 -12.80
N LEU A 7 4.86 26.76 -12.07
CA LEU A 7 3.49 26.31 -12.28
C LEU A 7 2.45 27.41 -11.96
N VAL A 8 2.67 28.19 -10.92
CA VAL A 8 1.82 29.34 -10.59
C VAL A 8 1.83 30.36 -11.73
N LYS A 9 3.03 30.71 -12.21
CA LYS A 9 3.19 31.74 -13.25
C LYS A 9 2.63 31.33 -14.59
N ASN A 10 2.86 30.07 -15.03
CA ASN A 10 2.58 29.64 -16.40
C ASN A 10 1.26 28.89 -16.54
N TYR A 11 0.80 28.21 -15.46
CA TYR A 11 -0.35 27.31 -15.50
C TYR A 11 -1.45 27.63 -14.49
N GLY A 12 -1.27 28.71 -13.67
CA GLY A 12 -2.28 29.12 -12.69
C GLY A 12 -2.46 28.12 -11.53
N TYR A 13 -1.40 27.37 -11.20
CA TYR A 13 -1.42 26.43 -10.09
C TYR A 13 -1.69 27.14 -8.75
N ASN A 14 -2.54 26.56 -7.91
CA ASN A 14 -2.79 27.07 -6.56
C ASN A 14 -1.82 26.37 -5.56
N ALA A 15 -0.71 27.03 -5.26
CA ALA A 15 0.31 26.49 -4.36
C ALA A 15 -0.16 26.37 -2.90
N ASP A 16 -1.09 27.20 -2.43
CA ASP A 16 -1.57 27.23 -1.05
C ASP A 16 -2.21 25.89 -0.66
N MET A 17 -2.85 25.24 -1.60
CA MET A 17 -3.53 23.97 -1.40
C MET A 17 -2.58 22.86 -0.94
N LYS A 18 -1.41 22.75 -1.57
CA LYS A 18 -0.40 21.75 -1.23
C LYS A 18 0.41 22.17 0.01
N ASN A 19 0.68 23.46 0.15
CA ASN A 19 1.40 24.01 1.30
C ASN A 19 0.67 23.71 2.62
N ASN A 20 -0.65 23.82 2.64
CA ASN A 20 -1.47 23.48 3.80
C ASN A 20 -1.38 21.99 4.17
N LEU A 21 -1.21 21.10 3.20
CA LEU A 21 -1.07 19.65 3.43
C LEU A 21 0.36 19.22 3.72
N LYS A 22 1.35 20.03 3.41
CA LYS A 22 2.77 19.67 3.44
C LYS A 22 3.21 19.08 4.78
N THR A 23 2.85 19.71 5.90
CA THR A 23 3.20 19.24 7.24
C THR A 23 2.63 17.85 7.53
N TYR A 24 1.39 17.57 7.08
CA TYR A 24 0.76 16.27 7.25
C TYR A 24 1.41 15.22 6.35
N ILE A 25 1.72 15.56 5.10
CA ILE A 25 2.41 14.67 4.17
C ILE A 25 3.79 14.29 4.72
N GLU A 26 4.55 15.24 5.24
CA GLU A 26 5.85 14.99 5.87
C GLU A 26 5.71 14.11 7.12
N GLN A 27 4.67 14.32 7.93
CA GLN A 27 4.34 13.47 9.06
C GLN A 27 4.03 12.04 8.61
N TRP A 28 3.14 11.85 7.63
CA TRP A 28 2.79 10.52 7.12
C TRP A 28 4.01 9.81 6.54
N LYS A 29 4.85 10.51 5.76
CA LYS A 29 6.11 9.97 5.25
C LYS A 29 7.05 9.51 6.36
N SER A 30 7.16 10.28 7.43
CA SER A 30 8.02 9.94 8.55
C SER A 30 7.54 8.69 9.28
N TRP A 31 6.23 8.54 9.46
CA TRP A 31 5.61 7.33 10.03
C TRP A 31 5.74 6.13 9.12
N TYR A 32 5.46 6.28 7.83
CA TYR A 32 5.59 5.21 6.84
C TYR A 32 7.04 4.70 6.72
N LYS A 33 8.02 5.59 6.87
CA LYS A 33 9.46 5.23 6.92
C LYS A 33 9.90 4.64 8.27
N GLY A 34 9.05 4.60 9.27
CA GLY A 34 9.41 4.16 10.62
C GLY A 34 10.44 5.05 11.31
N ASN A 35 10.53 6.33 10.94
CA ASN A 35 11.50 7.27 11.49
C ASN A 35 10.94 8.67 11.69
N VAL A 36 10.21 8.84 12.78
CA VAL A 36 9.71 10.15 13.23
C VAL A 36 10.75 10.77 14.15
N ARG A 37 11.50 11.73 13.64
CA ARG A 37 12.72 12.27 14.26
C ARG A 37 12.53 12.64 15.73
N ASP A 38 11.52 13.46 16.03
CA ASP A 38 11.32 14.02 17.37
C ASP A 38 10.63 13.06 18.33
N PHE A 39 10.01 12.00 17.82
CA PHE A 39 9.38 10.96 18.61
C PHE A 39 10.29 9.76 18.85
N HIS A 40 11.00 9.28 17.84
CA HIS A 40 11.88 8.12 17.97
C HIS A 40 13.24 8.45 18.57
N ASN A 41 13.67 9.73 18.56
CA ASN A 41 14.89 10.16 19.22
C ASN A 41 14.55 11.08 20.38
N TYR A 42 14.91 10.67 21.59
CA TYR A 42 14.62 11.43 22.81
C TYR A 42 15.83 11.43 23.75
N PHE A 43 15.80 12.26 24.76
CA PHE A 43 16.85 12.35 25.74
C PHE A 43 16.34 11.99 27.13
N ILE A 44 17.12 11.19 27.83
CA ILE A 44 16.90 10.89 29.24
C ILE A 44 18.04 11.57 30.03
N TYR A 45 17.69 12.20 31.15
CA TYR A 45 18.68 12.73 32.09
C TYR A 45 19.02 11.64 33.10
N ASN A 46 20.33 11.24 33.14
CA ASN A 46 20.80 10.16 33.99
C ASN A 46 21.34 10.65 35.37
N GLY A 47 20.96 11.84 35.77
CA GLY A 47 21.50 12.48 37.01
C GLY A 47 22.76 13.32 36.79
N GLN A 48 23.46 13.12 35.68
CA GLN A 48 24.70 13.88 35.36
C GLN A 48 24.58 14.59 34.01
N LYS A 49 24.11 13.92 32.98
CA LYS A 49 24.01 14.46 31.60
C LYS A 49 22.77 13.93 30.88
N LYS A 50 22.39 14.65 29.83
CA LYS A 50 21.40 14.17 28.87
C LYS A 50 22.00 13.07 28.00
N VAL A 51 21.37 11.89 27.99
CA VAL A 51 21.77 10.74 27.19
C VAL A 51 20.75 10.56 26.09
N LYS A 52 21.20 10.52 24.84
CA LYS A 52 20.33 10.27 23.67
C LYS A 52 19.86 8.82 23.70
N GLN A 53 18.57 8.62 23.54
CA GLN A 53 17.93 7.32 23.42
C GLN A 53 17.19 7.23 22.09
N LYS A 54 17.05 6.01 21.57
CA LYS A 54 16.26 5.71 20.38
C LYS A 54 15.11 4.80 20.78
N ARG A 55 13.87 5.26 20.53
CA ARG A 55 12.67 4.44 20.66
C ARG A 55 12.61 3.47 19.49
N TYR A 56 12.32 2.21 19.77
CA TYR A 56 12.11 1.21 18.73
C TYR A 56 10.69 1.28 18.21
N THR A 57 10.51 0.96 16.94
CA THR A 57 9.23 0.98 16.26
C THR A 57 8.88 -0.40 15.71
N LEU A 58 7.62 -0.75 15.71
CA LEU A 58 7.05 -1.87 14.96
C LEU A 58 6.77 -1.48 13.50
N ASN A 59 6.89 -0.18 13.17
CA ASN A 59 6.61 0.36 11.84
C ASN A 59 5.20 0.05 11.32
N MET A 60 4.21 0.04 12.21
CA MET A 60 2.83 -0.31 11.88
C MET A 60 2.22 0.55 10.77
N ALA A 61 2.74 1.76 10.53
CA ALA A 61 2.25 2.59 9.43
C ALA A 61 2.55 1.99 8.04
N LYS A 62 3.71 1.34 7.87
CA LYS A 62 4.04 0.57 6.65
C LYS A 62 3.17 -0.67 6.57
N GLU A 63 3.09 -1.44 7.65
CA GLU A 63 2.28 -2.65 7.75
C GLU A 63 0.82 -2.41 7.37
N ILE A 64 0.18 -1.38 7.96
CA ILE A 64 -1.20 -0.99 7.63
C ILE A 64 -1.38 -0.69 6.14
N SER A 65 -0.40 -0.01 5.53
CA SER A 65 -0.51 0.38 4.11
C SER A 65 -0.33 -0.80 3.18
N GLU A 66 0.56 -1.73 3.54
CA GLU A 66 0.84 -2.97 2.83
C GLU A 66 -0.34 -3.95 2.95
N ASP A 67 -0.83 -4.21 4.17
CA ASP A 67 -2.00 -5.06 4.39
C ASP A 67 -3.22 -4.58 3.60
N TRP A 68 -3.47 -3.26 3.56
CA TRP A 68 -4.58 -2.73 2.77
C TRP A 68 -4.35 -2.90 1.27
N SER A 69 -3.13 -2.75 0.76
CA SER A 69 -2.86 -2.95 -0.67
C SER A 69 -3.05 -4.43 -1.06
N ASP A 70 -2.60 -5.35 -0.22
CA ASP A 70 -2.70 -6.79 -0.47
C ASP A 70 -4.15 -7.30 -0.37
N ILE A 71 -4.94 -6.75 0.57
CA ILE A 71 -6.36 -7.07 0.70
C ILE A 71 -7.19 -6.53 -0.48
N LEU A 72 -6.81 -5.35 -1.01
CA LEU A 72 -7.53 -4.69 -2.09
C LEU A 72 -7.11 -5.19 -3.46
N TRP A 73 -5.83 -5.52 -3.64
CA TRP A 73 -5.31 -5.93 -4.94
C TRP A 73 -4.36 -7.12 -4.80
N SER A 74 -4.95 -8.30 -4.75
CA SER A 74 -4.26 -9.59 -4.68
C SER A 74 -4.07 -10.20 -6.06
N GLU A 75 -3.35 -11.32 -6.12
CA GLU A 75 -3.16 -12.15 -7.32
C GLU A 75 -4.45 -12.69 -7.95
N LYS A 76 -5.56 -12.69 -7.19
CA LYS A 76 -6.87 -13.16 -7.66
C LYS A 76 -7.71 -12.06 -8.31
N CYS A 77 -7.30 -10.81 -8.19
CA CYS A 77 -7.93 -9.72 -8.91
C CYS A 77 -7.71 -9.89 -10.41
N LYS A 78 -8.68 -9.49 -11.22
CA LYS A 78 -8.60 -9.63 -12.68
C LYS A 78 -9.09 -8.38 -13.38
N ILE A 79 -8.44 -8.07 -14.48
CA ILE A 79 -8.91 -7.07 -15.44
C ILE A 79 -9.18 -7.81 -16.74
N SER A 80 -10.37 -7.69 -17.27
CA SER A 80 -10.77 -8.37 -18.50
C SER A 80 -11.48 -7.42 -19.44
N LEU A 81 -11.18 -7.57 -20.73
CA LEU A 81 -11.90 -6.94 -21.82
C LEU A 81 -13.04 -7.87 -22.25
N LYS A 82 -14.16 -7.30 -22.71
CA LYS A 82 -15.29 -8.08 -23.22
C LYS A 82 -14.95 -8.84 -24.48
N ASN A 83 -14.11 -8.25 -25.34
CA ASN A 83 -13.67 -8.89 -26.57
C ASN A 83 -12.57 -9.91 -26.29
N THR A 84 -12.92 -11.20 -26.39
CA THR A 84 -12.01 -12.34 -26.12
C THR A 84 -10.80 -12.37 -27.08
N ASP A 85 -10.92 -11.86 -28.29
CA ASP A 85 -9.83 -11.84 -29.26
C ASP A 85 -8.74 -10.85 -28.87
N GLN A 86 -9.12 -9.77 -28.18
CA GLN A 86 -8.20 -8.75 -27.67
C GLN A 86 -7.64 -9.12 -26.29
N GLN A 87 -8.25 -10.02 -25.58
CA GLN A 87 -7.87 -10.39 -24.19
C GLN A 87 -6.44 -10.93 -24.11
N LYS A 88 -6.03 -11.74 -25.10
CA LYS A 88 -4.66 -12.29 -25.12
C LYS A 88 -3.61 -11.21 -25.30
N ASP A 89 -3.79 -10.30 -26.24
CA ASP A 89 -2.88 -9.18 -26.49
C ASP A 89 -2.84 -8.24 -25.29
N PHE A 90 -3.99 -8.08 -24.62
CA PHE A 90 -4.10 -7.30 -23.40
C PHE A 90 -3.33 -7.95 -22.23
N GLU A 91 -3.43 -9.27 -22.04
CA GLU A 91 -2.67 -10.02 -21.03
C GLU A 91 -1.15 -9.93 -21.28
N GLU A 92 -0.71 -9.96 -22.54
CA GLU A 92 0.70 -9.74 -22.89
C GLU A 92 1.15 -8.34 -22.48
N LEU A 93 0.39 -7.31 -22.84
CA LEU A 93 0.70 -5.91 -22.52
C LEU A 93 0.77 -5.66 -21.00
N ILE A 94 -0.21 -6.16 -20.22
CA ILE A 94 -0.21 -5.96 -18.77
C ILE A 94 0.90 -6.71 -18.06
N ASN A 95 1.32 -7.86 -18.60
CA ASN A 95 2.47 -8.59 -18.07
C ASN A 95 3.79 -7.87 -18.40
N ASP A 96 3.95 -7.36 -19.63
CA ASP A 96 5.13 -6.57 -20.02
C ASP A 96 5.31 -5.30 -19.17
N LEU A 97 4.21 -4.74 -18.69
CA LEU A 97 4.19 -3.55 -17.83
C LEU A 97 4.27 -3.86 -16.34
N ASP A 98 4.26 -5.13 -15.91
CA ASP A 98 4.09 -5.53 -14.50
C ASP A 98 2.88 -4.80 -13.84
N LEU A 99 1.80 -4.63 -14.59
CA LEU A 99 0.69 -3.73 -14.21
C LEU A 99 0.06 -4.10 -12.87
N TYR A 100 -0.03 -5.39 -12.53
CA TYR A 100 -0.59 -5.82 -11.24
C TYR A 100 0.25 -5.34 -10.06
N VAL A 101 1.57 -5.39 -10.19
CA VAL A 101 2.52 -4.88 -9.19
C VAL A 101 2.41 -3.36 -9.08
N LEU A 102 2.34 -2.67 -10.22
CA LEU A 102 2.19 -1.20 -10.25
C LEU A 102 0.89 -0.72 -9.58
N ILE A 103 -0.22 -1.43 -9.80
CA ILE A 103 -1.50 -1.12 -9.14
C ILE A 103 -1.38 -1.34 -7.62
N ASN A 104 -0.84 -2.48 -7.16
CA ASN A 104 -0.65 -2.76 -5.74
C ASN A 104 0.21 -1.65 -5.09
N GLN A 105 1.36 -1.31 -5.68
CA GLN A 105 2.23 -0.22 -5.21
C GLN A 105 1.54 1.15 -5.20
N SER A 106 0.68 1.43 -6.19
CA SER A 106 -0.10 2.67 -6.26
C SER A 106 -1.11 2.76 -5.12
N ILE A 107 -1.76 1.64 -4.81
CA ILE A 107 -2.70 1.52 -3.69
C ILE A 107 -1.97 1.68 -2.36
N GLU A 108 -0.83 1.00 -2.16
CA GLU A 108 -0.01 1.12 -0.95
C GLU A 108 0.45 2.56 -0.73
N LYS A 109 1.07 3.18 -1.74
CA LYS A 109 1.58 4.57 -1.65
C LYS A 109 0.45 5.57 -1.40
N SER A 110 -0.68 5.42 -2.09
CA SER A 110 -1.83 6.29 -1.86
C SER A 110 -2.45 6.06 -0.49
N GLY A 111 -2.47 4.82 -0.01
CA GLY A 111 -2.88 4.48 1.36
C GLY A 111 -1.99 5.12 2.42
N ALA A 112 -0.68 5.08 2.21
CA ALA A 112 0.31 5.67 3.10
C ALA A 112 0.28 7.20 3.10
N LEU A 113 0.23 7.83 1.92
CA LEU A 113 0.45 9.27 1.74
C LEU A 113 -0.83 10.05 1.37
N GLY A 114 -1.97 9.36 1.27
CA GLY A 114 -3.25 9.94 0.90
C GLY A 114 -3.48 10.05 -0.60
N THR A 115 -2.44 10.15 -1.41
CA THR A 115 -2.53 10.28 -2.87
C THR A 115 -1.26 9.74 -3.54
N ALA A 116 -1.41 9.02 -4.63
CA ALA A 116 -0.35 8.63 -5.55
C ALA A 116 -0.81 8.88 -6.99
N GLY A 117 0.11 9.04 -7.91
CA GLY A 117 -0.17 9.20 -9.34
C GLY A 117 0.45 8.07 -10.14
N ALA A 118 -0.20 7.70 -11.24
CA ALA A 118 0.36 6.88 -12.28
C ALA A 118 0.25 7.65 -13.60
N VAL A 119 1.36 7.81 -14.30
CA VAL A 119 1.43 8.56 -15.57
C VAL A 119 1.85 7.61 -16.68
N VAL A 120 1.05 7.57 -17.73
CA VAL A 120 1.33 6.78 -18.92
C VAL A 120 2.16 7.62 -19.88
N GLY A 121 3.27 7.08 -20.32
CA GLY A 121 4.16 7.72 -21.27
C GLY A 121 4.50 6.80 -22.43
N VAL A 122 5.07 7.39 -23.48
CA VAL A 122 5.62 6.67 -24.63
C VAL A 122 7.10 6.95 -24.72
N TYR A 123 7.89 5.91 -24.83
CA TYR A 123 9.35 5.95 -24.90
C TYR A 123 9.84 5.36 -26.22
N ASP A 124 11.08 5.64 -26.55
CA ASP A 124 11.72 5.19 -27.79
C ASP A 124 11.03 5.70 -29.07
N LEU A 125 10.43 6.92 -28.97
CA LEU A 125 9.94 7.65 -30.13
C LEU A 125 11.12 8.30 -30.87
N VAL A 126 11.30 7.98 -32.13
CA VAL A 126 12.31 8.61 -32.97
C VAL A 126 11.67 9.72 -33.79
N GLN A 127 12.14 10.95 -33.62
CA GLN A 127 11.74 12.08 -34.46
C GLN A 127 12.70 12.21 -35.63
N ASN A 128 12.22 12.05 -36.84
CA ASN A 128 13.01 12.31 -38.05
C ASN A 128 13.26 13.81 -38.21
N GLU A 129 14.52 14.22 -38.32
CA GLU A 129 14.94 15.63 -38.40
C GLU A 129 14.29 16.41 -39.54
N ASP A 130 13.96 15.74 -40.67
CA ASP A 130 13.38 16.34 -41.85
C ASP A 130 11.85 16.31 -41.98
N SER A 131 11.18 15.58 -41.09
CA SER A 131 9.74 15.50 -41.09
C SER A 131 9.23 15.48 -39.65
N MET A 132 8.15 16.21 -39.33
CA MET A 132 7.45 16.10 -38.05
C MET A 132 6.78 14.72 -37.85
N VAL A 133 7.23 13.71 -38.55
CA VAL A 133 6.74 12.33 -38.46
C VAL A 133 7.52 11.60 -37.39
N LEU A 134 6.82 11.15 -36.36
CA LEU A 134 7.37 10.27 -35.34
C LEU A 134 7.46 8.85 -35.92
N ASP A 135 8.66 8.25 -35.87
CA ASP A 135 8.80 6.81 -36.08
C ASP A 135 8.36 6.10 -34.81
N VAL A 136 7.29 5.33 -34.91
CA VAL A 136 6.64 4.61 -33.80
C VAL A 136 7.00 3.12 -33.79
N SER A 137 7.89 2.66 -34.70
CA SER A 137 8.20 1.22 -34.86
C SER A 137 8.76 0.58 -33.58
N GLU A 138 9.54 1.34 -32.81
CA GLU A 138 10.16 0.91 -31.54
C GLU A 138 9.46 1.47 -30.32
N ALA A 139 8.35 2.19 -30.49
CA ALA A 139 7.65 2.84 -29.41
C ALA A 139 7.13 1.85 -28.35
N LYS A 140 7.38 2.17 -27.08
CA LYS A 140 6.95 1.37 -25.93
C LYS A 140 6.10 2.20 -24.98
N THR A 141 4.99 1.64 -24.54
CA THR A 141 4.19 2.21 -23.47
C THR A 141 4.89 1.95 -22.14
N ARG A 142 4.89 2.94 -21.26
CA ARG A 142 5.44 2.84 -19.91
C ARG A 142 4.50 3.52 -18.91
N VAL A 143 4.50 3.04 -17.68
CA VAL A 143 3.78 3.65 -16.56
C VAL A 143 4.77 4.07 -15.49
N ASP A 144 4.77 5.35 -15.14
CA ASP A 144 5.60 5.91 -14.08
C ASP A 144 4.74 6.21 -12.85
N LEU A 145 5.17 5.69 -11.69
CA LEU A 145 4.54 6.00 -10.41
C LEU A 145 5.08 7.32 -9.87
N VAL A 146 4.17 8.20 -9.44
CA VAL A 146 4.50 9.54 -8.97
C VAL A 146 4.03 9.72 -7.53
N ASP A 147 4.94 10.11 -6.66
CA ASP A 147 4.64 10.40 -5.27
C ASP A 147 3.90 11.74 -5.11
N ILE A 148 3.12 11.88 -4.05
CA ILE A 148 2.30 13.06 -3.77
C ILE A 148 3.06 14.40 -3.87
N ASP A 149 4.36 14.43 -3.53
CA ASP A 149 5.18 15.64 -3.61
C ASP A 149 5.35 16.16 -5.03
N GLN A 150 5.23 15.28 -6.01
CA GLN A 150 5.47 15.55 -7.42
C GLN A 150 4.17 15.65 -8.22
N ILE A 151 3.02 15.62 -7.55
CA ILE A 151 1.69 15.76 -8.14
C ILE A 151 1.19 17.18 -7.92
N TYR A 152 0.79 17.87 -8.98
CA TYR A 152 0.33 19.26 -8.98
C TYR A 152 -1.00 19.36 -9.73
N PRO A 153 -2.15 19.14 -9.04
CA PRO A 153 -3.48 19.28 -9.65
C PRO A 153 -3.72 20.71 -10.10
N LEU A 154 -4.04 20.90 -11.37
CA LEU A 154 -4.32 22.23 -11.96
C LEU A 154 -5.82 22.51 -11.96
N THR A 155 -6.60 21.54 -12.42
CA THR A 155 -8.06 21.63 -12.48
C THR A 155 -8.67 20.34 -11.96
N TRP A 156 -9.72 20.51 -11.13
CA TRP A 156 -10.47 19.37 -10.60
C TRP A 156 -11.94 19.73 -10.42
N ASN A 157 -12.82 18.74 -10.51
CA ASN A 157 -14.23 18.86 -10.27
C ASN A 157 -14.66 17.86 -9.18
N ASN A 158 -15.26 18.34 -8.12
CA ASN A 158 -15.65 17.58 -6.92
C ASN A 158 -14.48 16.76 -6.31
N LYS A 159 -14.04 15.70 -6.90
CA LYS A 159 -12.95 14.86 -6.42
C LYS A 159 -12.09 14.32 -7.56
N GLU A 160 -12.50 14.54 -8.78
CA GLU A 160 -11.78 14.10 -9.96
C GLU A 160 -10.81 15.19 -10.42
N VAL A 161 -9.55 14.81 -10.64
CA VAL A 161 -8.53 15.67 -11.22
C VAL A 161 -8.60 15.52 -12.73
N THR A 162 -8.90 16.62 -13.42
CA THR A 162 -9.03 16.65 -14.87
C THR A 162 -7.76 17.15 -15.56
N GLU A 163 -7.02 18.07 -14.94
CA GLU A 163 -5.72 18.54 -15.43
C GLU A 163 -4.71 18.47 -14.30
N CYS A 164 -3.51 17.99 -14.60
CA CYS A 164 -2.48 17.78 -13.59
C CYS A 164 -1.08 17.95 -14.21
N ALA A 165 -0.15 18.45 -13.39
CA ALA A 165 1.27 18.41 -13.72
C ALA A 165 1.99 17.41 -12.81
N PHE A 166 2.97 16.71 -13.38
CA PHE A 166 3.75 15.68 -12.72
C PHE A 166 5.23 16.00 -12.83
N GLY A 167 5.93 15.97 -11.69
CA GLY A 167 7.37 16.12 -11.65
C GLY A 167 8.05 14.74 -11.57
N SER A 168 9.14 14.58 -12.29
CA SER A 168 10.04 13.44 -12.13
C SER A 168 11.47 13.93 -11.98
N VAL A 169 12.30 13.14 -11.29
CA VAL A 169 13.71 13.48 -11.06
C VAL A 169 14.59 12.46 -11.74
N GLU A 170 15.51 12.95 -12.52
CA GLU A 170 16.50 12.13 -13.24
C GLU A 170 17.92 12.62 -12.93
N TYR A 171 18.86 11.69 -12.84
CA TYR A 171 20.29 12.00 -12.70
C TYR A 171 21.03 11.56 -13.97
N ARG A 172 21.63 12.54 -14.67
CA ARG A 172 22.47 12.30 -15.85
C ARG A 172 23.89 12.81 -15.53
N ASN A 173 24.88 11.93 -15.56
CA ASN A 173 26.28 12.26 -15.25
C ASN A 173 26.48 13.02 -13.94
N GLY A 174 25.70 12.67 -12.88
CA GLY A 174 25.77 13.31 -11.57
C GLY A 174 25.03 14.65 -11.46
N ILE A 175 24.47 15.15 -12.55
CA ILE A 175 23.64 16.37 -12.58
C ILE A 175 22.18 15.96 -12.40
N LYS A 176 21.48 16.67 -11.53
CA LYS A 176 20.06 16.44 -11.27
C LYS A 176 19.20 17.26 -12.23
N TYR A 177 18.35 16.57 -12.92
CA TYR A 177 17.33 17.15 -13.79
C TYR A 177 15.95 16.91 -13.20
N VAL A 178 15.03 17.83 -13.44
CA VAL A 178 13.61 17.69 -13.12
C VAL A 178 12.82 17.82 -14.39
N ILE A 179 12.09 16.80 -14.74
CA ILE A 179 11.16 16.78 -15.87
C ILE A 179 9.77 17.10 -15.31
N LEU A 180 9.11 18.08 -15.87
CA LEU A 180 7.75 18.46 -15.55
C LEU A 180 6.85 18.18 -16.74
N SER A 181 5.92 17.25 -16.58
CA SER A 181 4.92 16.90 -17.59
C SER A 181 3.58 17.49 -17.20
N VAL A 182 3.03 18.38 -18.02
CA VAL A 182 1.80 19.13 -17.73
C VAL A 182 0.70 18.65 -18.68
N HIS A 183 -0.31 17.96 -18.13
CA HIS A 183 -1.44 17.43 -18.88
C HIS A 183 -2.62 18.40 -18.79
N LYS A 184 -2.97 19.02 -19.90
CA LYS A 184 -4.08 19.99 -19.98
C LYS A 184 -5.03 19.65 -21.11
N LYS A 185 -6.29 20.01 -20.92
CA LYS A 185 -7.31 19.96 -21.99
C LYS A 185 -7.26 21.24 -22.84
N ASP A 186 -7.28 21.06 -24.15
CA ASP A 186 -7.57 22.16 -25.05
C ASP A 186 -9.05 22.57 -24.93
N LYS A 187 -9.29 23.87 -24.86
CA LYS A 187 -10.65 24.41 -24.63
C LYS A 187 -11.59 24.21 -25.83
N ASN A 188 -11.05 24.08 -27.05
CA ASN A 188 -11.84 24.00 -28.25
C ASN A 188 -12.12 22.56 -28.68
N THR A 189 -11.10 21.70 -28.59
CA THR A 189 -11.18 20.31 -29.06
C THR A 189 -11.49 19.33 -27.92
N GLU A 190 -11.30 19.75 -26.66
CA GLU A 190 -11.31 18.91 -25.46
C GLU A 190 -10.24 17.79 -25.46
N ASN A 191 -9.33 17.79 -26.43
CA ASN A 191 -8.20 16.86 -26.44
C ASN A 191 -7.19 17.22 -25.36
N TYR A 192 -6.48 16.21 -24.89
CA TYR A 192 -5.36 16.45 -23.98
C TYR A 192 -4.10 16.85 -24.76
N HIS A 193 -3.40 17.85 -24.24
CA HIS A 193 -2.05 18.23 -24.62
C HIS A 193 -1.11 17.99 -23.45
N ILE A 194 0.08 17.49 -23.75
CA ILE A 194 1.14 17.23 -22.77
C ILE A 194 2.28 18.20 -23.07
N TYR A 195 2.54 19.13 -22.12
CA TYR A 195 3.65 20.08 -22.19
C TYR A 195 4.78 19.59 -21.29
N ASN A 196 5.94 19.28 -21.88
CA ASN A 196 7.10 18.82 -21.14
C ASN A 196 8.13 19.94 -20.98
N HIS A 197 8.57 20.16 -19.75
CA HIS A 197 9.61 21.11 -19.39
C HIS A 197 10.75 20.39 -18.70
N LEU A 198 11.97 20.69 -19.12
CA LEU A 198 13.19 20.15 -18.51
C LEU A 198 13.88 21.24 -17.71
N PHE A 199 14.19 20.94 -16.45
CA PHE A 199 14.93 21.83 -15.57
C PHE A 199 16.22 21.15 -15.10
N GLN A 200 17.29 21.92 -15.03
CA GLN A 200 18.52 21.54 -14.35
C GLN A 200 18.53 22.13 -12.96
N GLU A 201 18.86 21.30 -11.94
CA GLU A 201 19.04 21.80 -10.57
C GLU A 201 20.49 22.15 -10.31
N THR A 202 20.72 23.39 -9.92
CA THR A 202 22.02 23.88 -9.50
C THR A 202 21.88 24.60 -8.15
N ASN A 203 22.52 24.06 -7.11
CA ASN A 203 22.48 24.62 -5.75
C ASN A 203 21.05 24.84 -5.21
N GLY A 204 20.15 23.90 -5.50
CA GLY A 204 18.74 23.97 -5.06
C GLY A 204 17.83 24.89 -5.88
N ASN A 205 18.35 25.51 -6.93
CA ASN A 205 17.59 26.32 -7.87
C ASN A 205 17.39 25.60 -9.20
N LEU A 206 16.19 25.69 -9.74
CA LEU A 206 15.84 25.13 -11.04
C LEU A 206 15.99 26.19 -12.12
N SER A 207 16.68 25.83 -13.20
CA SER A 207 16.82 26.61 -14.43
C SER A 207 16.24 25.80 -15.58
N GLU A 208 15.29 26.36 -16.33
CA GLU A 208 14.67 25.69 -17.48
C GLU A 208 15.69 25.58 -18.62
N ILE A 209 15.75 24.40 -19.24
CA ILE A 209 16.55 24.14 -20.42
C ILE A 209 15.64 24.21 -21.62
N THR A 210 15.85 25.24 -22.45
CA THR A 210 15.01 25.49 -23.62
C THR A 210 15.47 24.71 -24.85
N GLU A 211 16.75 24.36 -24.94
CA GLU A 211 17.32 23.51 -26.00
C GLU A 211 17.25 22.06 -25.55
N GLN A 212 16.15 21.39 -25.85
CA GLN A 212 15.96 19.99 -25.50
C GLN A 212 16.23 19.10 -26.72
N VAL A 213 16.99 18.05 -26.49
CA VAL A 213 17.32 17.06 -27.49
C VAL A 213 16.47 15.80 -27.38
N ASP A 214 16.01 15.46 -26.16
CA ASP A 214 15.50 14.12 -25.86
C ASP A 214 14.02 14.07 -25.42
N THR A 215 13.27 15.18 -25.49
CA THR A 215 11.87 15.21 -25.02
C THR A 215 11.02 16.11 -25.91
N ILE A 216 9.89 15.60 -26.36
CA ILE A 216 8.92 16.38 -27.15
C ILE A 216 8.30 17.43 -26.22
N LYS A 217 8.45 18.72 -26.55
CA LYS A 217 8.00 19.84 -25.72
C LYS A 217 6.49 19.97 -25.62
N ASP A 218 5.80 19.79 -26.73
CA ASP A 218 4.34 19.92 -26.85
C ASP A 218 3.84 18.74 -27.69
N PHE A 219 2.93 17.98 -27.09
CA PHE A 219 2.40 16.78 -27.70
C PHE A 219 0.88 16.78 -27.62
N ASP A 220 0.19 16.82 -28.76
CA ASP A 220 -1.24 16.61 -28.88
C ASP A 220 -1.55 15.11 -28.84
N THR A 221 -2.24 14.65 -27.83
CA THR A 221 -2.67 13.26 -27.70
C THR A 221 -3.74 12.85 -28.69
N LYS A 222 -4.32 13.80 -29.43
CA LYS A 222 -5.41 13.64 -30.40
C LYS A 222 -6.66 12.96 -29.82
N GLY A 223 -6.81 12.97 -28.49
CA GLY A 223 -7.92 12.32 -27.81
C GLY A 223 -8.31 12.94 -26.49
N LYS A 224 -9.47 12.51 -26.02
CA LYS A 224 -10.07 12.98 -24.76
C LYS A 224 -9.67 12.14 -23.54
N VAL A 225 -8.88 11.08 -23.73
CA VAL A 225 -8.39 10.20 -22.66
C VAL A 225 -7.22 10.86 -21.96
N LYS A 226 -7.28 10.95 -20.63
CA LYS A 226 -6.17 11.44 -19.80
C LYS A 226 -5.09 10.37 -19.69
N TRP A 227 -3.83 10.73 -19.88
CA TRP A 227 -2.70 9.80 -19.79
C TRP A 227 -2.15 9.69 -18.37
N PHE A 228 -3.01 9.84 -17.39
CA PHE A 228 -2.67 9.69 -15.99
C PHE A 228 -3.86 9.21 -15.17
N SER A 229 -3.56 8.60 -14.05
CA SER A 229 -4.54 8.26 -13.04
C SER A 229 -4.09 8.73 -11.65
N ILE A 230 -5.06 9.12 -10.82
CA ILE A 230 -4.81 9.55 -9.43
C ILE A 230 -5.45 8.53 -8.49
N PHE A 231 -4.61 7.80 -7.79
CA PHE A 231 -4.99 6.86 -6.75
C PHE A 231 -5.16 7.59 -5.43
N LYS A 232 -6.30 7.41 -4.79
CA LYS A 232 -6.56 7.92 -3.45
C LYS A 232 -7.58 7.04 -2.72
N PRO A 233 -7.37 6.75 -1.42
CA PRO A 233 -8.35 6.00 -0.65
C PRO A 233 -9.65 6.80 -0.54
N LEU A 234 -10.81 6.13 -0.70
CA LEU A 234 -12.11 6.79 -0.56
C LEU A 234 -12.41 7.09 0.93
N LEU A 235 -11.61 8.00 1.49
CA LEU A 235 -11.74 8.51 2.85
C LEU A 235 -12.15 9.98 2.80
N THR A 236 -13.07 10.35 3.68
CA THR A 236 -13.42 11.76 3.82
C THR A 236 -12.24 12.52 4.40
N ASN A 237 -11.78 13.54 3.68
CA ASN A 237 -10.73 14.41 4.18
C ASN A 237 -11.33 15.34 5.26
N ASN A 238 -10.96 15.06 6.51
CA ASN A 238 -11.37 15.84 7.68
C ASN A 238 -10.32 16.87 8.11
N LEU A 239 -9.20 16.94 7.40
CA LEU A 239 -8.12 17.89 7.69
C LEU A 239 -8.30 19.16 6.87
N PHE A 240 -8.70 19.01 5.61
CA PHE A 240 -8.90 20.13 4.69
C PHE A 240 -10.13 19.92 3.81
N ASN A 241 -10.93 20.96 3.72
CA ASN A 241 -12.07 20.98 2.82
C ASN A 241 -11.62 21.42 1.41
N ASN A 242 -12.36 20.99 0.39
CA ASN A 242 -12.20 21.42 -0.99
C ASN A 242 -10.78 21.24 -1.56
N THR A 243 -10.21 20.04 -1.37
CA THR A 243 -8.92 19.64 -1.92
C THR A 243 -9.07 18.40 -2.80
N PRO A 244 -8.34 18.28 -3.92
CA PRO A 244 -8.32 17.06 -4.72
C PRO A 244 -7.51 15.93 -4.07
N PHE A 245 -6.70 16.25 -3.04
CA PHE A 245 -5.88 15.27 -2.34
C PHE A 245 -6.69 14.46 -1.33
N GLY A 246 -6.38 13.18 -1.22
CA GLY A 246 -6.86 12.29 -0.16
C GLY A 246 -6.07 12.44 1.15
N ILE A 247 -6.40 11.61 2.13
CA ILE A 247 -5.68 11.50 3.40
C ILE A 247 -5.14 10.09 3.58
N SER A 248 -4.03 9.95 4.32
CA SER A 248 -3.47 8.66 4.69
C SER A 248 -4.50 7.80 5.43
N GLN A 249 -4.46 6.49 5.21
CA GLN A 249 -5.30 5.52 5.91
C GLN A 249 -5.10 5.55 7.43
N PHE A 250 -3.91 5.92 7.88
CA PHE A 250 -3.58 6.09 9.29
C PHE A 250 -3.54 7.56 9.75
N ALA A 251 -3.99 8.53 8.93
CA ALA A 251 -3.96 9.96 9.28
C ALA A 251 -4.61 10.26 10.65
N ASN A 252 -5.75 9.62 10.93
CA ASN A 252 -6.48 9.77 12.18
C ASN A 252 -6.05 8.79 13.29
N ALA A 253 -4.98 8.03 13.10
CA ALA A 253 -4.48 7.02 14.02
C ALA A 253 -3.03 7.28 14.49
N ILE A 254 -2.50 8.48 14.25
CA ILE A 254 -1.12 8.85 14.62
C ILE A 254 -0.84 8.64 16.11
N ASP A 255 -1.79 8.97 16.99
CA ASP A 255 -1.58 8.78 18.42
C ASP A 255 -1.65 7.29 18.83
N CYS A 256 -2.40 6.47 18.09
CA CYS A 256 -2.37 5.02 18.26
C CYS A 256 -1.00 4.44 17.85
N LEU A 257 -0.41 4.91 16.75
CA LEU A 257 0.94 4.52 16.32
C LEU A 257 1.98 4.89 17.37
N LYS A 258 1.91 6.10 17.94
CA LYS A 258 2.79 6.51 19.07
C LYS A 258 2.63 5.59 20.26
N THR A 259 1.40 5.21 20.60
CA THR A 259 1.11 4.33 21.73
C THR A 259 1.72 2.94 21.51
N VAL A 260 1.54 2.34 20.35
CA VAL A 260 2.11 1.04 19.98
C VAL A 260 3.64 1.07 20.10
N ASP A 261 4.31 2.03 19.49
CA ASP A 261 5.77 2.13 19.54
C ASP A 261 6.29 2.41 20.96
N THR A 262 5.52 3.14 21.78
CA THR A 262 5.87 3.37 23.19
C THR A 262 5.76 2.08 24.00
N MET A 263 4.71 1.26 23.80
CA MET A 263 4.56 -0.03 24.48
C MET A 263 5.64 -1.02 24.05
N TYR A 264 5.94 -1.08 22.76
CA TYR A 264 7.00 -1.92 22.23
C TYR A 264 8.39 -1.53 22.77
N ASP A 265 8.71 -0.24 22.81
CA ASP A 265 9.96 0.23 23.41
C ASP A 265 10.02 -0.04 24.93
N SER A 266 8.87 0.02 25.63
CA SER A 266 8.79 -0.32 27.04
C SER A 266 9.07 -1.80 27.29
N LEU A 267 8.58 -2.71 26.45
CA LEU A 267 8.88 -4.14 26.53
C LEU A 267 10.37 -4.41 26.37
N LYS A 268 11.02 -3.76 25.39
CA LYS A 268 12.49 -3.85 25.20
C LYS A 268 13.25 -3.33 26.43
N ASN A 269 12.82 -2.19 26.97
CA ASN A 269 13.49 -1.58 28.11
C ASN A 269 13.32 -2.45 29.38
N GLU A 270 12.16 -3.08 29.58
CA GLU A 270 11.93 -4.04 30.65
C GLU A 270 12.95 -5.18 30.61
N VAL A 271 13.14 -5.79 29.45
CA VAL A 271 14.15 -6.86 29.26
C VAL A 271 15.56 -6.34 29.49
N LYS A 272 15.86 -5.11 29.05
CA LYS A 272 17.18 -4.49 29.24
C LYS A 272 17.45 -4.15 30.70
N ASP A 273 16.46 -3.57 31.40
CA ASP A 273 16.61 -3.06 32.75
C ASP A 273 16.43 -4.15 33.81
N GLY A 274 15.68 -5.21 33.51
CA GLY A 274 15.49 -6.40 34.36
C GLY A 274 16.66 -7.38 34.36
N ARG A 275 17.80 -7.01 33.76
CA ARG A 275 19.02 -7.83 33.87
C ARG A 275 19.45 -7.89 35.31
N LYS A 276 19.84 -9.10 35.73
CA LYS A 276 20.41 -9.32 37.08
C LYS A 276 21.54 -8.33 37.30
N ARG A 277 21.45 -7.54 38.38
CA ARG A 277 22.49 -6.61 38.80
C ARG A 277 23.09 -7.10 40.10
N THR A 278 24.40 -7.17 40.15
CA THR A 278 25.13 -7.53 41.35
C THR A 278 25.83 -6.27 41.86
N PHE A 279 25.55 -5.88 43.08
CA PHE A 279 26.20 -4.78 43.75
C PHE A 279 27.28 -5.35 44.67
N ALA A 280 28.49 -4.90 44.53
CA ALA A 280 29.60 -5.35 45.35
C ALA A 280 30.37 -4.14 45.90
N ARG A 281 31.01 -4.31 47.06
CA ARG A 281 31.84 -3.25 47.61
C ARG A 281 33.14 -3.08 46.84
N ALA A 282 33.64 -1.84 46.78
CA ALA A 282 34.89 -1.50 46.13
C ALA A 282 36.08 -2.33 46.65
N GLU A 283 36.04 -2.71 47.92
CA GLU A 283 37.10 -3.47 48.60
C GLU A 283 37.19 -4.94 48.12
N MET A 284 36.17 -5.41 47.42
CA MET A 284 36.14 -6.78 46.89
C MET A 284 36.77 -6.90 45.47
N PHE A 285 37.15 -5.78 44.89
CA PHE A 285 37.72 -5.78 43.54
C PHE A 285 39.23 -5.72 43.61
N ASN A 286 39.90 -6.50 42.79
CA ASN A 286 41.33 -6.47 42.65
C ASN A 286 41.78 -5.11 42.10
N TYR A 287 42.77 -4.51 42.76
CA TYR A 287 43.38 -3.28 42.29
C TYR A 287 44.52 -3.63 41.34
N ASP A 288 44.45 -3.22 40.10
CA ASP A 288 45.56 -3.37 39.17
C ASP A 288 46.60 -2.27 39.43
N ASN A 289 47.76 -2.70 39.97
CA ASN A 289 48.84 -1.81 40.31
C ASN A 289 49.51 -1.13 39.10
N GLY A 290 49.29 -1.69 37.87
CA GLY A 290 49.86 -1.12 36.64
C GLY A 290 49.05 0.04 36.09
N THR A 291 47.73 -0.02 36.18
CA THR A 291 46.82 1.01 35.65
C THR A 291 46.23 1.92 36.73
N GLN A 292 46.46 1.64 38.00
CA GLN A 292 45.89 2.35 39.16
C GLN A 292 44.32 2.39 39.11
N LYS A 293 43.70 1.42 38.50
CA LYS A 293 42.25 1.30 38.38
C LYS A 293 41.77 -0.04 38.95
N MET A 294 40.57 -0.05 39.51
CA MET A 294 39.87 -1.29 39.78
C MET A 294 39.52 -1.99 38.51
N VAL A 295 39.97 -3.22 38.31
CA VAL A 295 39.74 -4.00 37.12
C VAL A 295 38.56 -4.90 37.36
N PHE A 296 37.51 -4.65 36.59
CA PHE A 296 36.43 -5.58 36.37
C PHE A 296 36.71 -6.35 35.11
N ASP A 297 36.17 -7.54 34.99
CA ASP A 297 36.06 -8.17 33.71
C ASP A 297 35.27 -7.22 32.76
N PRO A 298 35.87 -6.71 31.67
CA PRO A 298 35.21 -5.76 30.80
C PRO A 298 33.96 -6.36 30.12
N GLU A 299 33.80 -7.67 30.12
CA GLU A 299 32.61 -8.35 29.63
C GLU A 299 31.50 -8.51 30.69
N ASP A 300 31.80 -8.32 31.97
CA ASP A 300 30.80 -8.42 33.05
C ASP A 300 30.19 -7.05 33.38
N ILE A 301 29.18 -6.68 32.59
CA ILE A 301 28.43 -5.41 32.73
C ILE A 301 27.39 -5.42 33.84
N THR A 302 27.31 -6.48 34.63
CA THR A 302 26.25 -6.69 35.64
C THR A 302 26.68 -6.32 37.05
N ILE A 303 27.95 -5.96 37.26
CA ILE A 303 28.51 -5.63 38.59
C ILE A 303 28.57 -4.12 38.79
N TYR A 304 28.00 -3.62 39.89
CA TYR A 304 27.98 -2.21 40.27
C TYR A 304 28.61 -2.00 41.62
N GLN A 305 29.33 -0.91 41.77
CA GLN A 305 29.93 -0.54 43.05
C GLN A 305 28.87 0.03 44.02
N LEU A 306 28.80 -0.49 45.26
CA LEU A 306 27.95 0.05 46.30
C LEU A 306 28.43 1.44 46.73
N PRO A 307 27.50 2.38 47.05
CA PRO A 307 27.87 3.70 47.54
C PRO A 307 28.55 3.62 48.91
N LYS A 308 29.42 4.60 49.16
CA LYS A 308 30.10 4.76 50.48
C LYS A 308 29.03 4.94 51.57
N GLY A 309 29.02 4.07 52.54
CA GLY A 309 28.05 4.10 53.68
C GLY A 309 27.12 2.89 53.77
N ALA A 310 27.21 1.93 52.85
CA ALA A 310 26.52 0.65 52.99
C ALA A 310 26.99 -0.11 54.24
N THR A 311 26.12 -0.72 55.00
CA THR A 311 26.41 -1.43 56.29
C THR A 311 27.30 -2.65 56.07
N LYS A 312 27.99 -3.08 57.13
CA LYS A 312 29.03 -4.14 57.06
C LYS A 312 28.48 -5.53 56.65
N GLU A 313 27.14 -5.73 56.67
CA GLU A 313 26.48 -7.03 56.44
C GLU A 313 26.26 -7.34 54.95
N ASP A 314 26.20 -6.32 54.06
CA ASP A 314 25.93 -6.50 52.62
C ASP A 314 27.19 -6.41 51.79
N LEU A 315 28.01 -7.46 51.74
CA LEU A 315 29.21 -7.49 50.90
C LEU A 315 28.91 -7.63 49.42
N ILE A 316 27.88 -8.42 49.09
CA ILE A 316 27.35 -8.61 47.72
C ILE A 316 25.83 -8.65 47.81
N GLN A 317 25.17 -7.79 47.09
CA GLN A 317 23.72 -7.80 46.94
C GLN A 317 23.38 -8.06 45.48
N SER A 318 22.62 -9.11 45.23
CA SER A 318 22.15 -9.45 43.88
C SER A 318 20.64 -9.15 43.81
N GLU A 319 20.28 -8.23 42.94
CA GLU A 319 18.89 -7.91 42.65
C GLU A 319 18.51 -8.49 41.31
N SER A 320 17.40 -9.19 41.28
CA SER A 320 16.75 -9.69 40.07
C SER A 320 15.26 -9.47 40.22
N ASP A 321 14.76 -8.46 39.56
CA ASP A 321 13.33 -8.19 39.50
C ASP A 321 12.64 -9.22 38.58
N GLU A 322 11.44 -9.62 38.95
CA GLU A 322 10.58 -10.40 38.07
C GLU A 322 10.16 -9.53 36.86
N LEU A 323 10.41 -10.02 35.66
CA LEU A 323 10.06 -9.30 34.43
C LEU A 323 8.54 -9.22 34.27
N ARG A 324 8.02 -8.02 34.04
CA ARG A 324 6.58 -7.77 33.81
C ARG A 324 6.20 -7.97 32.34
N THR A 325 6.85 -8.88 31.64
CA THR A 325 6.70 -9.10 30.18
C THR A 325 5.26 -9.39 29.79
N ASP A 326 4.55 -10.26 30.52
CA ASP A 326 3.16 -10.63 30.19
C ASP A 326 2.21 -9.43 30.27
N LYS A 327 2.38 -8.56 31.28
CA LYS A 327 1.57 -7.34 31.42
C LYS A 327 1.85 -6.35 30.28
N LEU A 328 3.12 -6.24 29.86
CA LEU A 328 3.52 -5.36 28.77
C LEU A 328 3.05 -5.91 27.41
N ILE A 329 3.12 -7.22 27.19
CA ILE A 329 2.58 -7.89 26.00
C ILE A 329 1.07 -7.67 25.90
N ASN A 330 0.33 -7.86 26.99
CA ASN A 330 -1.12 -7.61 27.04
C ASN A 330 -1.45 -6.14 26.73
N SER A 331 -0.67 -5.20 27.25
CA SER A 331 -0.83 -3.77 26.97
C SER A 331 -0.53 -3.44 25.50
N LEU A 332 0.50 -4.06 24.91
CA LEU A 332 0.86 -3.93 23.50
C LEU A 332 -0.26 -4.48 22.61
N ASN A 333 -0.77 -5.68 22.92
CA ASN A 333 -1.87 -6.29 22.17
C ASN A 333 -3.15 -5.42 22.24
N THR A 334 -3.45 -4.83 23.40
CA THR A 334 -4.55 -3.86 23.52
C THR A 334 -4.34 -2.64 22.62
N ALA A 335 -3.13 -2.09 22.58
CA ALA A 335 -2.80 -0.95 21.72
C ALA A 335 -2.89 -1.31 20.23
N LEU A 336 -2.44 -2.51 19.83
CA LEU A 336 -2.55 -3.03 18.46
C LEU A 336 -4.01 -3.22 18.05
N ASN A 337 -4.87 -3.73 18.94
CA ASN A 337 -6.30 -3.89 18.69
C ASN A 337 -7.00 -2.54 18.47
N VAL A 338 -6.69 -1.54 19.29
CA VAL A 338 -7.22 -0.18 19.12
C VAL A 338 -6.76 0.41 17.80
N LEU A 339 -5.49 0.24 17.45
CA LEU A 339 -4.93 0.69 16.17
C LEU A 339 -5.64 0.01 14.99
N GLY A 340 -5.70 -1.33 14.96
CA GLY A 340 -6.37 -2.11 13.91
C GLY A 340 -7.82 -1.69 13.71
N SER A 341 -8.57 -1.57 14.82
CA SER A 341 -9.94 -1.06 14.80
C SER A 341 -10.03 0.37 14.23
N LYS A 342 -9.11 1.27 14.58
CA LYS A 342 -9.11 2.67 14.14
C LYS A 342 -8.84 2.81 12.64
N VAL A 343 -7.94 1.99 12.09
CA VAL A 343 -7.58 2.01 10.65
C VAL A 343 -8.49 1.15 9.77
N GLY A 344 -9.46 0.46 10.37
CA GLY A 344 -10.53 -0.22 9.64
C GLY A 344 -10.41 -1.73 9.57
N PHE A 345 -9.39 -2.33 10.14
CA PHE A 345 -9.31 -3.77 10.39
C PHE A 345 -10.24 -4.17 11.55
N GLY A 346 -10.54 -5.44 11.65
CA GLY A 346 -11.32 -5.97 12.78
C GLY A 346 -10.54 -5.93 14.09
N GLU A 347 -11.22 -6.31 15.18
CA GLU A 347 -10.54 -6.61 16.44
C GLU A 347 -9.67 -7.85 16.23
N ASN A 348 -8.51 -7.89 16.92
CA ASN A 348 -7.56 -9.00 16.86
C ASN A 348 -6.89 -9.24 15.48
N HIS A 349 -6.89 -8.25 14.58
CA HIS A 349 -6.15 -8.36 13.33
C HIS A 349 -4.64 -8.35 13.59
N TYR A 350 -4.17 -7.42 14.42
CA TYR A 350 -2.77 -7.35 14.84
C TYR A 350 -2.57 -7.94 16.23
N HIS A 351 -1.76 -8.98 16.32
CA HIS A 351 -1.38 -9.64 17.57
C HIS A 351 0.12 -9.87 17.66
N PHE A 352 0.69 -9.60 18.81
CA PHE A 352 2.13 -9.76 19.02
C PHE A 352 2.54 -11.22 19.32
N ASP A 353 1.66 -12.00 19.94
CA ASP A 353 1.96 -13.35 20.48
C ASP A 353 1.35 -14.51 19.70
N GLY A 354 0.57 -14.25 18.68
CA GLY A 354 0.01 -15.28 17.77
C GLY A 354 -0.91 -16.33 18.40
N GLN A 355 -1.35 -16.14 19.66
CA GLN A 355 -2.06 -17.17 20.41
C GLN A 355 -3.59 -17.26 20.18
N ASN A 356 -4.18 -16.41 19.35
CA ASN A 356 -5.64 -16.40 19.16
C ASN A 356 -6.09 -17.13 17.91
N LEU A 357 -6.28 -18.42 18.03
CA LEU A 357 -7.14 -19.19 17.14
C LEU A 357 -8.60 -18.91 17.51
N SER A 358 -9.18 -17.85 16.95
CA SER A 358 -10.60 -17.58 17.12
C SER A 358 -11.44 -18.56 16.28
N THR A 359 -12.64 -18.89 16.79
CA THR A 359 -13.59 -19.72 16.01
C THR A 359 -14.03 -19.00 14.74
N ALA A 360 -14.33 -19.73 13.66
CA ALA A 360 -14.77 -19.17 12.38
C ALA A 360 -15.91 -18.13 12.53
N THR A 361 -16.87 -18.36 13.42
CA THR A 361 -17.97 -17.41 13.69
C THR A 361 -17.49 -16.10 14.33
N ALA A 362 -16.49 -16.17 15.22
CA ALA A 362 -15.90 -14.98 15.83
C ALA A 362 -15.09 -14.17 14.79
N VAL A 363 -14.39 -14.84 13.87
CA VAL A 363 -13.67 -14.23 12.75
C VAL A 363 -14.63 -13.48 11.82
N VAL A 364 -15.74 -14.10 11.41
CA VAL A 364 -16.74 -13.47 10.55
C VAL A 364 -17.37 -12.24 11.21
N SER A 365 -17.71 -12.31 12.50
CA SER A 365 -18.27 -11.17 13.24
C SER A 365 -17.25 -10.02 13.40
N SER A 366 -16.00 -10.33 13.70
CA SER A 366 -14.93 -9.32 13.85
C SER A 366 -14.57 -8.67 12.51
N ASN A 367 -14.68 -9.39 11.40
CA ASN A 367 -14.32 -8.91 10.07
C ASN A 367 -15.40 -8.04 9.40
N SER A 368 -16.58 -7.89 9.96
CA SER A 368 -17.65 -7.07 9.38
C SER A 368 -17.26 -5.60 9.12
N LYS A 369 -16.38 -5.05 9.96
CA LYS A 369 -15.83 -3.69 9.79
C LYS A 369 -14.82 -3.63 8.66
N LEU A 370 -13.93 -4.62 8.57
CA LEU A 370 -12.97 -4.80 7.49
C LEU A 370 -13.69 -4.86 6.14
N PHE A 371 -14.73 -5.68 6.02
CA PHE A 371 -15.48 -5.83 4.76
C PHE A 371 -16.13 -4.53 4.30
N ARG A 372 -16.81 -3.82 5.20
CA ARG A 372 -17.39 -2.51 4.86
C ARG A 372 -16.34 -1.51 4.44
N ARG A 373 -15.17 -1.53 5.07
CA ARG A 373 -14.05 -0.66 4.72
C ARG A 373 -13.46 -1.06 3.36
N LYS A 374 -13.23 -2.36 3.13
CA LYS A 374 -12.74 -2.93 1.87
C LYS A 374 -13.64 -2.50 0.71
N LYS A 375 -14.95 -2.79 0.76
CA LYS A 375 -15.89 -2.40 -0.30
C LYS A 375 -15.91 -0.90 -0.58
N LYS A 376 -15.79 -0.07 0.45
CA LYS A 376 -15.70 1.38 0.28
C LYS A 376 -14.43 1.79 -0.44
N LEU A 377 -13.29 1.18 -0.12
CA LEU A 377 -12.00 1.48 -0.74
C LEU A 377 -11.95 0.96 -2.18
N GLU A 378 -12.51 -0.23 -2.47
CA GLU A 378 -12.64 -0.79 -3.81
C GLU A 378 -13.32 0.19 -4.77
N ILE A 379 -14.47 0.76 -4.39
CA ILE A 379 -15.19 1.77 -5.20
C ILE A 379 -14.27 2.96 -5.55
N GLY A 380 -13.41 3.38 -4.61
CA GLY A 380 -12.49 4.48 -4.86
C GLY A 380 -11.35 4.12 -5.82
N TYR A 381 -10.82 2.93 -5.68
CA TYR A 381 -9.70 2.46 -6.51
C TYR A 381 -10.13 1.93 -7.88
N GLU A 382 -11.34 1.37 -7.99
CA GLU A 382 -11.89 0.90 -9.27
C GLU A 382 -11.83 1.99 -10.34
N SER A 383 -12.30 3.20 -10.02
CA SER A 383 -12.22 4.33 -10.95
C SER A 383 -10.78 4.69 -11.34
N ALA A 384 -9.84 4.64 -10.38
CA ALA A 384 -8.45 4.96 -10.68
C ALA A 384 -7.77 3.88 -11.54
N ILE A 385 -8.06 2.61 -11.28
CA ILE A 385 -7.57 1.48 -12.08
C ILE A 385 -8.17 1.56 -13.49
N TYR A 386 -9.47 1.85 -13.61
CA TYR A 386 -10.13 2.04 -14.90
C TYR A 386 -9.45 3.15 -15.73
N ASP A 387 -9.23 4.32 -15.13
CA ASP A 387 -8.55 5.43 -15.77
C ASP A 387 -7.14 5.07 -16.26
N LEU A 388 -6.39 4.33 -15.42
CA LEU A 388 -5.04 3.90 -15.76
C LEU A 388 -5.03 2.92 -16.93
N VAL A 389 -5.85 1.87 -16.87
CA VAL A 389 -5.92 0.84 -17.91
C VAL A 389 -6.44 1.43 -19.22
N ASN A 390 -7.45 2.29 -19.16
CA ASN A 390 -7.97 2.99 -20.33
C ASN A 390 -6.88 3.86 -20.99
N ALA A 391 -6.06 4.55 -20.20
CA ALA A 391 -4.92 5.32 -20.73
C ALA A 391 -3.88 4.42 -21.39
N ILE A 392 -3.53 3.29 -20.77
CA ILE A 392 -2.58 2.31 -21.31
C ILE A 392 -3.08 1.76 -22.65
N CYS A 393 -4.33 1.31 -22.71
CA CYS A 393 -4.96 0.78 -23.92
C CYS A 393 -5.02 1.83 -25.03
N TYR A 394 -5.43 3.06 -24.68
CA TYR A 394 -5.47 4.18 -25.64
C TYR A 394 -4.10 4.48 -26.23
N VAL A 395 -3.08 4.61 -25.38
CA VAL A 395 -1.70 4.87 -25.82
C VAL A 395 -1.17 3.74 -26.69
N SER A 396 -1.36 2.48 -26.27
CA SER A 396 -0.90 1.31 -27.01
C SER A 396 -1.61 1.13 -28.35
N THR A 397 -2.88 1.55 -28.46
CA THR A 397 -3.62 1.57 -29.72
C THR A 397 -3.12 2.70 -30.64
N GLN A 398 -2.88 3.89 -30.10
CA GLN A 398 -2.44 5.04 -30.87
C GLN A 398 -1.04 4.86 -31.46
N PHE A 399 -0.14 4.20 -30.76
CA PHE A 399 1.24 3.95 -31.18
C PHE A 399 1.46 2.58 -31.84
N GLY A 400 0.42 1.88 -32.21
CA GLY A 400 0.43 1.00 -33.35
C GLY A 400 0.68 -0.48 -33.15
N LYS A 401 0.75 -1.01 -31.92
CA LYS A 401 0.88 -2.46 -31.72
C LYS A 401 -0.46 -3.19 -31.55
N TYR A 402 -1.44 -2.53 -30.93
CA TYR A 402 -2.65 -3.16 -30.48
C TYR A 402 -3.87 -2.32 -30.86
N ASN A 403 -5.05 -2.93 -30.85
CA ASN A 403 -6.31 -2.23 -31.03
C ASN A 403 -7.28 -2.70 -29.96
N PHE A 404 -7.36 -1.92 -28.87
CA PHE A 404 -8.19 -2.28 -27.71
C PHE A 404 -9.48 -1.48 -27.68
N ASP A 405 -10.58 -2.17 -27.34
CA ASP A 405 -11.85 -1.57 -26.97
C ASP A 405 -12.03 -1.68 -25.46
N THR A 406 -12.07 -0.52 -24.80
CA THR A 406 -12.18 -0.42 -23.34
C THR A 406 -13.55 -0.06 -22.84
N GLU A 407 -14.58 0.09 -23.73
CA GLU A 407 -15.92 0.51 -23.33
C GLU A 407 -16.57 -0.45 -22.31
N ASP A 408 -16.31 -1.75 -22.45
CA ASP A 408 -16.87 -2.81 -21.60
C ASP A 408 -15.78 -3.53 -20.75
N MET A 409 -14.76 -2.82 -20.29
CA MET A 409 -13.74 -3.38 -19.40
C MET A 409 -14.33 -3.69 -18.02
N VAL A 410 -13.98 -4.86 -17.48
CA VAL A 410 -14.42 -5.31 -16.16
C VAL A 410 -13.22 -5.46 -15.22
N ILE A 411 -13.29 -4.82 -14.08
CA ILE A 411 -12.32 -4.95 -12.99
C ILE A 411 -12.97 -5.80 -11.90
N GLN A 412 -12.39 -6.94 -11.62
CA GLN A 412 -12.87 -7.87 -10.62
C GLN A 412 -11.90 -7.91 -9.43
N PHE A 413 -12.38 -7.48 -8.28
CA PHE A 413 -11.65 -7.59 -7.01
C PHE A 413 -11.83 -8.98 -6.39
N ASP A 414 -10.86 -9.40 -5.57
CA ASP A 414 -10.93 -10.67 -4.86
C ASP A 414 -11.86 -10.57 -3.65
N ASP A 415 -12.99 -11.22 -3.73
CA ASP A 415 -13.98 -11.33 -2.64
C ASP A 415 -13.76 -12.56 -1.74
N SER A 416 -12.76 -13.40 -2.01
CA SER A 416 -12.51 -14.66 -1.28
C SER A 416 -12.16 -14.47 0.20
N ILE A 417 -11.72 -13.27 0.59
CA ILE A 417 -11.46 -12.90 1.99
C ILE A 417 -12.78 -12.68 2.76
N ILE A 418 -13.86 -12.42 2.04
CA ILE A 418 -15.19 -12.08 2.59
C ILE A 418 -16.00 -13.31 2.89
N GLU A 419 -15.85 -14.34 2.10
CA GLU A 419 -16.65 -15.57 2.20
C GLU A 419 -15.79 -16.69 2.76
N ASP A 420 -16.12 -17.11 3.99
CA ASP A 420 -15.69 -18.39 4.50
C ASP A 420 -16.18 -19.46 3.53
N LYS A 421 -15.25 -20.01 2.72
CA LYS A 421 -15.58 -21.01 1.67
C LYS A 421 -16.36 -22.19 2.24
N ASP A 422 -16.13 -22.53 3.50
CA ASP A 422 -16.85 -23.60 4.18
C ASP A 422 -18.29 -23.18 4.50
N THR A 423 -18.52 -21.95 4.90
CA THR A 423 -19.86 -21.39 5.14
C THR A 423 -20.62 -21.21 3.82
N GLU A 424 -19.96 -20.74 2.77
CA GLU A 424 -20.56 -20.63 1.44
C GLU A 424 -20.89 -21.99 0.84
N ALA A 425 -19.97 -22.96 0.92
CA ALA A 425 -20.18 -24.32 0.47
C ALA A 425 -21.33 -24.98 1.22
N ASN A 426 -21.40 -24.82 2.54
CA ASN A 426 -22.48 -25.33 3.38
C ASN A 426 -23.83 -24.68 3.04
N ARG A 427 -23.87 -23.38 2.80
CA ARG A 427 -25.06 -22.66 2.37
C ARG A 427 -25.52 -23.12 1.00
N ALA A 428 -24.62 -23.19 0.02
CA ALA A 428 -24.91 -23.67 -1.32
C ALA A 428 -25.37 -25.15 -1.30
N MET A 429 -24.77 -25.97 -0.43
CA MET A 429 -25.20 -27.37 -0.24
C MET A 429 -26.63 -27.46 0.34
N MET A 430 -26.96 -26.56 1.29
CA MET A 430 -28.35 -26.47 1.76
C MET A 430 -29.32 -25.97 0.69
N GLU A 431 -28.91 -25.04 -0.17
CA GLU A 431 -29.70 -24.54 -1.29
C GLU A 431 -29.95 -25.67 -2.32
N VAL A 432 -28.95 -26.50 -2.61
CA VAL A 432 -29.10 -27.72 -3.45
C VAL A 432 -30.06 -28.69 -2.79
N SER A 433 -29.95 -28.93 -1.48
CA SER A 433 -30.85 -29.88 -0.77
C SER A 433 -32.30 -29.41 -0.74
N LYS A 434 -32.52 -28.09 -0.79
CA LYS A 434 -33.85 -27.48 -0.87
C LYS A 434 -34.39 -27.30 -2.30
N GLY A 435 -33.63 -27.71 -3.32
CA GLY A 435 -34.00 -27.57 -4.72
C GLY A 435 -33.93 -26.13 -5.25
N LEU A 436 -33.26 -25.22 -4.55
CA LEU A 436 -33.12 -23.82 -4.95
C LEU A 436 -31.90 -23.58 -5.85
N LEU A 437 -30.94 -24.50 -5.83
CA LEU A 437 -29.72 -24.46 -6.61
C LEU A 437 -29.50 -25.83 -7.26
N SER A 438 -29.13 -25.87 -8.54
CA SER A 438 -28.81 -27.13 -9.21
C SER A 438 -27.43 -27.65 -8.80
N LYS A 439 -27.20 -28.97 -8.94
CA LYS A 439 -25.86 -29.56 -8.70
C LYS A 439 -24.79 -29.00 -9.65
N VAL A 440 -25.20 -28.60 -10.88
CA VAL A 440 -24.32 -27.97 -11.87
C VAL A 440 -23.89 -26.59 -11.38
N GLU A 441 -24.86 -25.75 -11.01
CA GLU A 441 -24.62 -24.41 -10.48
C GLU A 441 -23.78 -24.43 -9.19
N TYR A 442 -24.02 -25.43 -8.32
CA TYR A 442 -23.20 -25.64 -7.13
C TYR A 442 -21.71 -25.85 -7.50
N ARG A 443 -21.43 -26.71 -8.48
CA ARG A 443 -20.06 -26.96 -8.92
C ARG A 443 -19.43 -25.74 -9.57
N MET A 444 -20.18 -25.06 -10.42
CA MET A 444 -19.73 -23.81 -11.04
C MET A 444 -19.36 -22.77 -9.97
N LYS A 445 -20.21 -22.61 -8.96
CA LYS A 445 -20.06 -21.62 -7.90
C LYS A 445 -18.90 -21.94 -6.94
N ILE A 446 -18.84 -23.19 -6.45
CA ILE A 446 -17.90 -23.56 -5.37
C ILE A 446 -16.52 -23.97 -5.92
N PHE A 447 -16.49 -24.65 -7.07
CA PHE A 447 -15.24 -25.14 -7.66
C PHE A 447 -14.73 -24.28 -8.82
N GLY A 448 -15.48 -23.25 -9.24
CA GLY A 448 -15.09 -22.37 -10.36
C GLY A 448 -15.03 -23.08 -11.71
N GLU A 449 -15.79 -24.20 -11.86
CA GLU A 449 -15.80 -25.00 -13.09
C GLU A 449 -16.71 -24.36 -14.14
N SER A 450 -16.38 -24.55 -15.45
CA SER A 450 -17.32 -24.20 -16.52
C SER A 450 -18.51 -25.13 -16.51
N GLU A 451 -19.65 -24.72 -17.09
CA GLU A 451 -20.89 -25.50 -17.15
C GLU A 451 -20.66 -26.89 -17.74
N ASP A 452 -19.87 -26.97 -18.83
CA ASP A 452 -19.57 -28.25 -19.52
C ASP A 452 -18.76 -29.20 -18.65
N ILE A 453 -17.74 -28.66 -17.91
CA ILE A 453 -16.94 -29.44 -16.99
C ILE A 453 -17.79 -29.91 -15.81
N ALA A 454 -18.60 -29.01 -15.25
CA ALA A 454 -19.49 -29.34 -14.13
C ALA A 454 -20.51 -30.44 -14.50
N LYS A 455 -21.16 -30.38 -15.69
CA LYS A 455 -22.05 -31.42 -16.21
C LYS A 455 -21.34 -32.76 -16.37
N LYS A 456 -20.18 -32.76 -17.00
CA LYS A 456 -19.35 -33.96 -17.21
C LYS A 456 -19.00 -34.67 -15.92
N LYS A 457 -18.52 -33.89 -14.91
CA LYS A 457 -18.17 -34.44 -13.59
C LYS A 457 -19.39 -34.97 -12.83
N ILE A 458 -20.56 -34.35 -12.96
CA ILE A 458 -21.79 -34.87 -12.35
C ILE A 458 -22.20 -36.19 -12.99
N GLU A 459 -22.03 -36.34 -14.30
CA GLU A 459 -22.29 -37.62 -14.99
C GLU A 459 -21.30 -38.72 -14.57
N GLU A 460 -20.00 -38.37 -14.38
CA GLU A 460 -19.00 -39.28 -13.86
C GLU A 460 -19.36 -39.75 -12.44
N ILE A 461 -19.75 -38.84 -11.55
CA ILE A 461 -20.16 -39.16 -10.17
C ILE A 461 -21.42 -40.04 -10.15
N LYS A 462 -22.39 -39.82 -11.06
CA LYS A 462 -23.59 -40.67 -11.20
C LYS A 462 -23.21 -42.07 -11.63
N LYS A 463 -22.23 -42.23 -12.53
CA LYS A 463 -21.73 -43.54 -12.98
C LYS A 463 -20.99 -44.30 -11.87
N GLU A 464 -20.26 -43.58 -11.04
CA GLU A 464 -19.55 -44.16 -9.88
C GLU A 464 -20.48 -44.57 -8.73
N ASN A 465 -21.61 -43.81 -8.56
CA ASN A 465 -22.60 -44.06 -7.51
C ASN A 465 -24.01 -44.17 -8.12
N PRO A 466 -24.33 -45.26 -8.80
CA PRO A 466 -25.65 -45.47 -9.36
C PRO A 466 -26.70 -45.57 -8.25
N THR A 467 -27.83 -44.90 -8.45
CA THR A 467 -28.98 -44.98 -7.53
C THR A 467 -29.55 -46.40 -7.46
N ALA A 468 -30.13 -46.77 -6.32
CA ALA A 468 -30.67 -48.12 -6.12
C ALA A 468 -31.73 -48.49 -7.22
N GLN A 469 -32.39 -47.51 -7.83
CA GLN A 469 -33.33 -47.71 -8.95
C GLN A 469 -32.59 -48.03 -10.27
N GLU A 470 -31.45 -47.45 -10.54
CA GLU A 470 -30.61 -47.73 -11.72
C GLU A 470 -29.93 -49.11 -11.62
N LEU A 471 -29.58 -49.55 -10.40
CA LEU A 471 -29.03 -50.89 -10.15
C LEU A 471 -30.05 -52.03 -10.40
N VAL A 472 -31.36 -51.75 -10.27
CA VAL A 472 -32.42 -52.75 -10.42
C VAL A 472 -33.03 -52.76 -11.84
N GLY A 473 -32.59 -51.84 -12.74
CA GLY A 473 -33.00 -51.84 -14.15
C GLY A 473 -34.44 -51.50 -14.39
N ILE A 474 -35.14 -50.79 -13.46
CA ILE A 474 -36.51 -50.32 -13.66
C ILE A 474 -36.45 -49.08 -14.55
N LYS A 475 -36.86 -49.23 -15.80
CA LYS A 475 -37.16 -48.10 -16.67
C LYS A 475 -38.52 -47.53 -16.24
N ASP A 476 -38.56 -46.27 -15.91
CA ASP A 476 -39.85 -45.55 -15.84
C ASP A 476 -40.41 -45.46 -17.24
N ASP A 477 -41.45 -46.26 -17.52
CA ASP A 477 -42.30 -46.08 -18.71
C ASP A 477 -43.04 -44.77 -18.53
N GLU A 478 -42.69 -43.76 -19.32
CA GLU A 478 -43.47 -42.53 -19.45
C GLU A 478 -44.87 -42.91 -20.02
N GLU A 479 -45.87 -42.77 -19.20
CA GLU A 479 -47.27 -42.79 -19.64
C GLU A 479 -47.52 -41.56 -20.54
N GLU A 480 -47.73 -41.86 -21.82
CA GLU A 480 -48.58 -41.02 -22.72
C GLU A 480 -50.01 -41.03 -22.23
N ALA A 481 -50.55 -39.88 -21.83
CA ALA A 481 -51.94 -39.52 -21.91
C ALA A 481 -52.14 -38.00 -21.82
#